data_106e2c293989e8499100a3a665592fe3
#
_entry.id   106e2c293989e8499100a3a665592fe3
#
_cell.length_a   1.000
_cell.length_b   1.000
_cell.length_c   1.000
_cell.angle_alpha   90.00
_cell.angle_beta   90.00
_cell.angle_gamma   90.00
#
_symmetry.space_group_name_H-M   'P 1'
#
loop_
_entity.id
_entity.type
_entity.pdbx_description
1 polymer ?
#
loop_
_entity_poly.entity_id
_entity_poly.type
_entity_poly.pdbx_seq_one_letter_code
_entity_poly.pdbx_strand_id
1 'polypeptide(L)' 'MIESVVLTVTDMKCGGCETNIVGKLEAINGVISVKASFKDNAVSVEYNTEKTTLDTIKGTIAGAGFTVK' A
#
# COMPACT_ATOMS: atom_id res chain seq x y z
N MET A 1 -1.66 -14.88 -10.26
CA MET A 1 -0.20 -14.77 -10.04
C MET A 1 0.08 -13.75 -8.95
N ILE A 2 1.16 -13.95 -8.23
CA ILE A 2 1.57 -13.01 -7.20
C ILE A 2 2.51 -11.98 -7.81
N GLU A 3 2.23 -10.70 -7.60
CA GLU A 3 3.13 -9.64 -8.00
C GLU A 3 3.55 -8.80 -6.80
N SER A 4 4.76 -8.31 -6.88
CA SER A 4 5.34 -7.45 -5.86
C SER A 4 5.60 -6.09 -6.48
N VAL A 5 5.11 -5.03 -5.85
CA VAL A 5 5.31 -3.66 -6.33
C VAL A 5 5.78 -2.78 -5.19
N VAL A 6 6.52 -1.76 -5.54
CA VAL A 6 6.93 -0.72 -4.59
C VAL A 6 6.34 0.60 -5.08
N LEU A 7 5.53 1.21 -4.23
CA LEU A 7 4.87 2.48 -4.55
C LEU A 7 5.54 3.59 -3.75
N THR A 8 5.76 4.73 -4.40
CA THR A 8 6.22 5.91 -3.70
C THR A 8 5.00 6.62 -3.13
N VAL A 9 4.95 6.70 -1.81
CA VAL A 9 3.84 7.33 -1.10
C VAL A 9 4.39 8.49 -0.29
N THR A 10 3.89 9.68 -0.58
CA THR A 10 4.24 10.87 0.19
C THR A 10 3.21 11.08 1.29
N ASP A 11 3.44 12.06 2.15
CA ASP A 11 2.55 12.41 3.26
C ASP A 11 2.54 11.41 4.43
N MET A 12 3.40 10.42 4.40
CA MET A 12 3.65 9.60 5.57
C MET A 12 4.59 10.37 6.49
N LYS A 13 4.12 10.71 7.68
CA LYS A 13 4.86 11.58 8.58
C LYS A 13 5.38 10.86 9.84
N CYS A 14 4.88 9.67 10.11
CA CYS A 14 5.25 8.95 11.34
C CYS A 14 4.88 7.48 11.22
N GLY A 15 5.30 6.70 12.21
CA GLY A 15 5.01 5.27 12.24
C GLY A 15 3.52 4.92 12.27
N GLY A 16 2.70 5.83 12.82
CA GLY A 16 1.25 5.64 12.81
C GLY A 16 0.67 5.65 11.40
N CYS A 17 1.25 6.44 10.52
CA CYS A 17 0.84 6.48 9.11
C CYS A 17 1.18 5.17 8.40
N GLU A 18 2.35 4.62 8.68
CA GLU A 18 2.74 3.31 8.14
C GLU A 18 1.74 2.23 8.56
N THR A 19 1.42 2.18 9.85
CA THR A 19 0.48 1.19 10.37
C THR A 19 -0.89 1.35 9.74
N ASN A 20 -1.34 2.57 9.55
CA ASN A 20 -2.63 2.85 8.95
C ASN A 20 -2.69 2.34 7.50
N ILE A 21 -1.66 2.63 6.71
CA ILE A 21 -1.57 2.16 5.32
C ILE A 21 -1.55 0.64 5.27
N VAL A 22 -0.69 0.02 6.08
CA VAL A 22 -0.57 -1.44 6.12
C VAL A 22 -1.92 -2.07 6.46
N GLY A 23 -2.60 -1.58 7.48
CA GLY A 23 -3.90 -2.11 7.87
C GLY A 23 -4.94 -1.99 6.79
N LYS A 24 -4.99 -0.86 6.10
CA LYS A 24 -5.96 -0.65 5.02
C LYS A 24 -5.68 -1.54 3.82
N LEU A 25 -4.42 -1.71 3.45
CA LEU A 25 -4.06 -2.54 2.32
C LEU A 25 -4.23 -4.03 2.62
N GLU A 26 -3.91 -4.46 3.83
CA GLU A 26 -4.11 -5.85 4.23
C GLU A 26 -5.59 -6.25 4.25
N ALA A 27 -6.48 -5.28 4.39
CA ALA A 27 -7.92 -5.54 4.36
C ALA A 27 -8.42 -5.81 2.93
N ILE A 28 -7.63 -5.53 1.91
CA ILE A 28 -8.01 -5.80 0.52
C ILE A 28 -7.87 -7.29 0.25
N ASN A 29 -8.95 -7.89 -0.26
CA ASN A 29 -8.92 -9.30 -0.63
C ASN A 29 -7.95 -9.48 -1.80
N GLY A 30 -6.98 -10.36 -1.61
CA GLY A 30 -5.95 -10.61 -2.61
C GLY A 30 -4.59 -10.03 -2.26
N VAL A 31 -4.51 -9.16 -1.27
CA VAL A 31 -3.24 -8.65 -0.78
C VAL A 31 -2.63 -9.68 0.17
N ILE A 32 -1.37 -10.02 -0.06
CA ILE A 32 -0.66 -11.05 0.69
C ILE A 32 0.20 -10.43 1.77
N SER A 33 0.95 -9.40 1.42
CA SER A 33 1.90 -8.79 2.33
C SER A 33 2.05 -7.31 2.01
N VAL A 34 2.21 -6.50 3.03
CA VAL A 34 2.41 -5.05 2.87
C VAL A 34 3.51 -4.62 3.83
N LYS A 35 4.42 -3.81 3.32
CA LYS A 35 5.45 -3.16 4.14
C LYS A 35 5.49 -1.69 3.77
N ALA A 36 5.44 -0.83 4.77
CA ALA A 36 5.51 0.61 4.58
C ALA A 36 6.73 1.19 5.30
N SER A 37 7.38 2.14 4.67
CA SER A 37 8.50 2.85 5.28
C SER A 37 8.34 4.34 5.04
N PHE A 38 8.07 5.10 6.10
CA PHE A 38 7.93 6.55 5.97
C PHE A 38 9.28 7.23 5.73
N LYS A 39 10.37 6.60 6.14
CA LYS A 39 11.71 7.13 5.91
C LYS A 39 12.09 7.11 4.44
N ASP A 40 11.62 6.10 3.72
CA ASP A 40 11.89 5.93 2.30
C ASP A 40 10.74 6.43 1.43
N ASN A 41 9.63 6.84 2.04
CA ASN A 41 8.41 7.20 1.35
C ASN A 41 7.94 6.09 0.41
N ALA A 42 8.10 4.84 0.84
CA ALA A 42 7.84 3.69 0.01
C ALA A 42 6.89 2.71 0.70
N VAL A 43 6.02 2.12 -0.09
CA VAL A 43 5.13 1.04 0.35
C VAL A 43 5.33 -0.13 -0.60
N SER A 44 5.73 -1.26 -0.05
CA SER A 44 5.91 -2.49 -0.81
C SER A 44 4.69 -3.38 -0.59
N VAL A 45 4.08 -3.84 -1.67
CA VAL A 45 2.87 -4.65 -1.61
C VAL A 45 3.06 -5.89 -2.45
N GLU A 46 2.72 -7.04 -1.89
CA GLU A 46 2.60 -8.28 -2.64
C GLU A 46 1.12 -8.64 -2.71
N TYR A 47 0.64 -8.87 -3.91
CA TYR A 47 -0.78 -9.14 -4.11
C TYR A 47 -1.00 -10.17 -5.22
N ASN A 48 -2.17 -10.80 -5.19
CA ASN A 48 -2.58 -11.74 -6.21
C ASN A 48 -3.33 -10.99 -7.30
N THR A 49 -2.75 -10.97 -8.51
CA THR A 49 -3.30 -10.22 -9.63
C THR A 49 -4.65 -10.74 -10.11
N GLU A 50 -5.00 -11.95 -9.71
CA GLU A 50 -6.30 -12.54 -10.07
C GLU A 50 -7.42 -12.08 -9.13
N LYS A 51 -7.08 -11.53 -7.96
CA LYS A 51 -8.06 -11.12 -6.97
C LYS A 51 -8.16 -9.61 -6.80
N THR A 52 -7.08 -8.89 -7.06
CA THR A 52 -7.08 -7.44 -6.95
C THR A 52 -6.13 -6.84 -7.97
N THR A 53 -6.15 -5.53 -8.10
CA THR A 53 -5.33 -4.82 -9.07
C THR A 53 -4.52 -3.75 -8.38
N LEU A 54 -3.47 -3.30 -9.07
CA LEU A 54 -2.65 -2.20 -8.57
C LEU A 54 -3.47 -0.92 -8.41
N ASP A 55 -4.42 -0.67 -9.31
CA ASP A 55 -5.30 0.49 -9.22
C ASP A 55 -6.13 0.50 -7.94
N THR A 56 -6.62 -0.67 -7.52
CA THR A 56 -7.35 -0.81 -6.27
C THR A 56 -6.46 -0.45 -5.08
N ILE A 57 -5.22 -0.91 -5.11
CA ILE A 57 -4.25 -0.62 -4.04
C ILE A 57 -3.95 0.87 -3.98
N LYS A 58 -3.66 1.48 -5.14
CA LYS A 58 -3.40 2.91 -5.21
C LYS A 58 -4.60 3.73 -4.74
N GLY A 59 -5.80 3.34 -5.17
CA GLY A 59 -7.03 4.00 -4.77
C GLY A 59 -7.27 3.93 -3.27
N THR A 60 -6.94 2.81 -2.65
CA THR A 60 -7.07 2.64 -1.21
C THR A 60 -6.13 3.57 -0.46
N ILE A 61 -4.89 3.69 -0.93
CA ILE A 61 -3.91 4.60 -0.33
C ILE A 61 -4.38 6.05 -0.48
N ALA A 62 -4.81 6.43 -1.68
CA ALA A 62 -5.31 7.78 -1.94
C ALA A 62 -6.53 8.09 -1.09
N GLY A 63 -7.43 7.13 -0.94
CA GLY A 63 -8.63 7.28 -0.11
C GLY A 63 -8.32 7.44 1.37
N ALA A 64 -7.15 6.99 1.81
CA ALA A 64 -6.69 7.15 3.18
C ALA A 64 -6.07 8.53 3.43
N GLY A 65 -5.94 9.36 2.41
CA GLY A 65 -5.39 10.71 2.53
C GLY A 65 -3.91 10.84 2.18
N PHE A 66 -3.35 9.82 1.55
CA PHE A 66 -1.95 9.82 1.14
C PHE A 66 -1.83 10.01 -0.37
N THR A 67 -0.68 10.50 -0.81
CA THR A 67 -0.42 10.70 -2.24
C THR A 67 0.50 9.59 -2.75
N VAL A 68 0.07 8.93 -3.81
CA VAL A 68 0.87 7.91 -4.49
C VAL A 68 1.46 8.53 -5.75
N LYS A 69 2.76 8.38 -5.90
CA LYS A 69 3.45 8.86 -7.11
C LYS A 69 3.82 7.74 -8.04
#